data_d421b07d9fac060261aaf65dd8a91749
#
_entry.id   d421b07d9fac060261aaf65dd8a91749
#
_cell.length_a   1.000
_cell.length_b   1.000
_cell.length_c   1.000
_cell.angle_alpha   90.00
_cell.angle_beta   90.00
_cell.angle_gamma   90.00
#
_symmetry.space_group_name_H-M   'P 1'
#
loop_
_entity.id
_entity.type
_entity.pdbx_description
1 polymer ?
#
loop_
_entity_poly.entity_id
_entity_poly.type
_entity_poly.pdbx_seq_one_letter_code
_entity_poly.pdbx_strand_id
1 'polypeptide(L)'
;MQAMQNEGNAPHGQRRAGMESPAGPAAPTRRELLDRALELGAVVWAAGVAIPAAIYLWPAGSRGPTRRYVEVDPTTLPPGSARVLGEGGKPILLVHEKSGAFRALSAVCTHLGCIVHWSAEEGRILCPCHAGVFAADGSVVSGPPTRPLATYACRVVEGQLRVET
;
A
#
# COMPACT_ATOMS: atom_id res chain seq x y z
N MET A 1 85.78 -7.88 76.19
CA MET A 1 86.42 -8.47 75.00
C MET A 1 85.49 -8.31 73.89
N GLN A 2 85.75 -7.32 73.10
CA GLN A 2 86.15 -7.36 71.68
C GLN A 2 85.15 -8.06 70.80
N ALA A 3 84.72 -7.58 69.69
CA ALA A 3 85.11 -6.49 68.83
C ALA A 3 84.13 -6.48 67.63
N MET A 4 83.96 -5.31 67.06
CA MET A 4 84.09 -4.98 65.65
C MET A 4 83.03 -5.48 64.69
N GLN A 5 82.20 -4.54 64.23
CA GLN A 5 82.28 -3.89 62.97
C GLN A 5 82.00 -4.81 61.73
N ASN A 6 80.97 -4.55 61.06
CA ASN A 6 81.20 -4.04 59.66
C ASN A 6 79.94 -3.42 59.04
N GLU A 7 80.13 -2.29 58.49
CA GLU A 7 79.28 -1.57 57.60
C GLU A 7 79.20 -2.28 56.30
N GLY A 8 78.11 -2.18 55.60
CA GLY A 8 78.04 -2.71 54.20
C GLY A 8 76.74 -2.37 53.53
N ASN A 9 76.66 -1.13 53.15
CA ASN A 9 76.27 -0.69 51.82
C ASN A 9 74.96 -1.20 51.25
N ALA A 10 73.96 -0.34 51.20
CA ALA A 10 72.79 -0.48 50.35
C ALA A 10 73.15 -0.22 48.87
N PRO A 11 72.56 -0.92 47.96
CA PRO A 11 72.35 -0.34 46.61
C PRO A 11 70.87 0.00 46.39
N HIS A 12 70.69 1.23 46.12
CA HIS A 12 69.50 1.81 45.51
C HIS A 12 69.14 1.05 44.23
N GLY A 13 68.16 0.16 44.29
CA GLY A 13 67.47 -0.38 43.14
C GLY A 13 66.24 0.45 42.85
N GLN A 14 66.40 1.54 42.11
CA GLN A 14 65.27 2.25 41.51
C GLN A 14 64.59 1.29 40.53
N ARG A 15 63.48 0.71 40.95
CA ARG A 15 62.53 0.09 40.04
C ARG A 15 61.97 1.21 39.15
N ARG A 16 62.48 1.30 37.93
CA ARG A 16 61.82 2.05 36.90
C ARG A 16 60.43 1.44 36.72
N ALA A 17 59.44 2.17 37.10
CA ALA A 17 58.08 1.89 36.72
C ALA A 17 58.05 1.93 35.17
N GLY A 18 58.00 0.73 34.57
CA GLY A 18 57.76 0.59 33.17
C GLY A 18 56.40 1.20 32.86
N MET A 19 56.44 2.28 32.15
CA MET A 19 55.24 2.91 31.59
C MET A 19 54.79 1.95 30.49
N GLU A 20 53.95 0.97 30.82
CA GLU A 20 53.23 0.15 29.88
C GLU A 20 52.31 1.09 29.11
N SER A 21 52.72 1.37 27.89
CA SER A 21 51.90 2.05 26.91
C SER A 21 50.62 1.19 26.69
N PRO A 22 49.39 1.73 26.77
CA PRO A 22 48.20 0.93 26.50
C PRO A 22 48.33 0.39 25.08
N ALA A 23 48.39 -0.92 24.95
CA ALA A 23 48.35 -1.58 23.67
C ALA A 23 47.08 -1.14 22.92
N GLY A 24 47.24 -0.46 21.81
CA GLY A 24 46.11 -0.11 20.94
C GLY A 24 45.34 -1.37 20.52
N PRO A 25 44.10 -1.22 20.07
CA PRO A 25 43.29 -2.36 19.68
C PRO A 25 44.05 -3.21 18.64
N ALA A 26 44.23 -4.50 18.96
CA ALA A 26 44.90 -5.43 18.09
C ALA A 26 44.16 -5.50 16.73
N ALA A 27 44.91 -5.51 15.64
CA ALA A 27 44.29 -5.66 14.31
C ALA A 27 43.54 -6.99 14.23
N PRO A 28 42.33 -6.99 13.62
CA PRO A 28 41.47 -8.18 13.58
C PRO A 28 42.16 -9.29 12.79
N THR A 29 42.05 -10.50 13.30
CA THR A 29 42.61 -11.71 12.63
C THR A 29 41.81 -12.01 11.35
N ARG A 30 42.46 -12.75 10.41
CA ARG A 30 41.76 -13.19 9.18
C ARG A 30 40.48 -13.95 9.47
N ARG A 31 40.45 -14.74 10.53
CA ARG A 31 39.27 -15.50 10.96
C ARG A 31 38.13 -14.55 11.41
N GLU A 32 38.44 -13.57 12.25
CA GLU A 32 37.44 -12.58 12.70
C GLU A 32 36.89 -11.75 11.54
N LEU A 33 37.69 -11.43 10.55
CA LEU A 33 37.24 -10.74 9.33
C LEU A 33 36.29 -11.61 8.51
N LEU A 34 36.60 -12.91 8.35
CA LEU A 34 35.77 -13.85 7.63
C LEU A 34 34.42 -14.09 8.38
N ASP A 35 34.46 -14.28 9.69
CA ASP A 35 33.28 -14.49 10.51
C ASP A 35 32.34 -13.26 10.43
N ARG A 36 32.88 -12.05 10.54
CA ARG A 36 32.11 -10.83 10.36
C ARG A 36 31.53 -10.66 8.95
N ALA A 37 32.30 -11.02 7.93
CA ALA A 37 31.84 -10.97 6.55
C ALA A 37 30.71 -11.95 6.30
N LEU A 38 30.77 -13.16 6.88
CA LEU A 38 29.72 -14.16 6.80
C LEU A 38 28.45 -13.71 7.54
N GLU A 39 28.60 -13.15 8.75
CA GLU A 39 27.47 -12.60 9.51
C GLU A 39 26.77 -11.46 8.76
N LEU A 40 27.55 -10.49 8.24
CA LEU A 40 26.99 -9.41 7.43
C LEU A 40 26.33 -9.93 6.15
N GLY A 41 26.94 -10.88 5.47
CA GLY A 41 26.37 -11.53 4.29
C GLY A 41 25.05 -12.23 4.59
N ALA A 42 24.98 -12.95 5.70
CA ALA A 42 23.75 -13.62 6.14
C ALA A 42 22.63 -12.63 6.47
N VAL A 43 22.96 -11.53 7.15
CA VAL A 43 21.98 -10.47 7.47
C VAL A 43 21.47 -9.79 6.20
N VAL A 44 22.36 -9.45 5.27
CA VAL A 44 21.96 -8.82 3.99
C VAL A 44 21.09 -9.77 3.17
N TRP A 45 21.44 -11.06 3.13
CA TRP A 45 20.67 -12.07 2.42
C TRP A 45 19.28 -12.25 3.07
N ALA A 46 19.24 -12.38 4.40
CA ALA A 46 17.99 -12.51 5.14
C ALA A 46 17.08 -11.28 4.94
N ALA A 47 17.64 -10.07 5.01
CA ALA A 47 16.90 -8.83 4.75
C ALA A 47 16.41 -8.76 3.29
N GLY A 48 17.23 -9.18 2.33
CA GLY A 48 16.90 -9.24 0.91
C GLY A 48 15.73 -10.16 0.59
N VAL A 49 15.49 -11.19 1.39
CA VAL A 49 14.34 -12.08 1.26
C VAL A 49 13.16 -11.62 2.12
N ALA A 50 13.42 -11.27 3.38
CA ALA A 50 12.37 -10.93 4.34
C ALA A 50 11.63 -9.63 4.00
N ILE A 51 12.34 -8.61 3.50
CA ILE A 51 11.72 -7.33 3.17
C ILE A 51 10.72 -7.45 2.01
N PRO A 52 11.06 -8.03 0.84
CA PRO A 52 10.09 -8.22 -0.23
C PRO A 52 8.93 -9.14 0.18
N ALA A 53 9.23 -10.21 0.93
CA ALA A 53 8.19 -11.09 1.46
C ALA A 53 7.24 -10.35 2.41
N ALA A 54 7.77 -9.52 3.31
CA ALA A 54 6.96 -8.70 4.20
C ALA A 54 6.11 -7.69 3.43
N ILE A 55 6.65 -7.03 2.41
CA ILE A 55 5.92 -6.09 1.56
C ILE A 55 4.80 -6.81 0.79
N TYR A 56 5.09 -8.01 0.27
CA TYR A 56 4.13 -8.79 -0.49
C TYR A 56 3.02 -9.38 0.40
N LEU A 57 3.39 -9.89 1.58
CA LEU A 57 2.46 -10.51 2.53
C LEU A 57 1.75 -9.49 3.41
N TRP A 58 2.26 -8.26 3.49
CA TRP A 58 1.61 -7.21 4.26
C TRP A 58 0.31 -6.82 3.58
N PRO A 59 -0.85 -7.06 4.20
CA PRO A 59 -2.12 -6.75 3.56
C PRO A 59 -2.17 -5.26 3.22
N ALA A 60 -2.28 -4.95 1.93
CA ALA A 60 -2.42 -3.58 1.43
C ALA A 60 -3.68 -2.85 1.98
N GLY A 61 -4.51 -3.58 2.75
CA GLY A 61 -5.75 -3.12 3.35
C GLY A 61 -5.63 -2.37 4.68
N SER A 62 -4.41 -2.15 5.21
CA SER A 62 -4.25 -1.37 6.44
C SER A 62 -4.29 0.15 6.24
N ARG A 63 -4.35 0.62 4.99
CA ARG A 63 -4.82 1.98 4.74
C ARG A 63 -6.32 1.92 4.89
N GLY A 64 -6.84 2.45 6.00
CA GLY A 64 -8.27 2.56 6.26
C GLY A 64 -9.02 3.07 5.02
N PRO A 65 -10.32 2.82 4.89
CA PRO A 65 -11.10 3.23 3.73
C PRO A 65 -11.00 4.75 3.61
N THR A 66 -10.04 5.24 2.84
CA THR A 66 -10.13 6.58 2.31
C THR A 66 -11.37 6.55 1.44
N ARG A 67 -12.49 7.05 1.96
CA ARG A 67 -13.68 7.27 1.15
C ARG A 67 -13.23 8.12 -0.03
N ARG A 68 -13.02 7.46 -1.13
CA ARG A 68 -12.76 8.15 -2.39
C ARG A 68 -14.10 8.58 -2.91
N TYR A 69 -14.22 9.82 -3.26
CA TYR A 69 -15.39 10.33 -3.97
C TYR A 69 -14.91 10.98 -5.27
N VAL A 70 -15.72 10.85 -6.28
CA VAL A 70 -15.55 11.55 -7.55
C VAL A 70 -16.54 12.69 -7.56
N GLU A 71 -16.06 13.91 -7.81
CA GLU A 71 -16.90 15.09 -7.96
C GLU A 71 -17.20 15.31 -9.44
N VAL A 72 -18.47 15.53 -9.73
CA VAL A 72 -18.95 15.79 -11.08
C VAL A 72 -19.88 17.01 -11.02
N ASP A 73 -19.69 17.94 -11.95
CA ASP A 73 -20.65 19.03 -12.12
C ASP A 73 -21.97 18.46 -12.70
N PRO A 74 -23.06 18.51 -11.96
CA PRO A 74 -24.35 17.96 -12.40
C PRO A 74 -24.87 18.61 -13.67
N THR A 75 -24.49 19.86 -13.94
CA THR A 75 -24.92 20.58 -15.15
C THR A 75 -24.33 20.01 -16.45
N THR A 76 -23.21 19.29 -16.33
CA THR A 76 -22.54 18.64 -17.47
C THR A 76 -23.22 17.35 -17.95
N LEU A 77 -24.22 16.85 -17.20
CA LEU A 77 -24.94 15.62 -17.50
C LEU A 77 -26.42 15.92 -17.67
N PRO A 78 -26.96 16.10 -18.88
CA PRO A 78 -28.37 16.37 -19.12
C PRO A 78 -29.29 15.26 -18.62
N PRO A 79 -30.55 15.57 -18.22
CA PRO A 79 -31.52 14.55 -17.85
C PRO A 79 -31.72 13.52 -18.98
N GLY A 80 -31.80 12.25 -18.61
CA GLY A 80 -31.92 11.12 -19.54
C GLY A 80 -30.58 10.64 -20.13
N SER A 81 -29.46 11.22 -19.72
CA SER A 81 -28.11 10.83 -20.17
C SER A 81 -27.31 10.09 -19.11
N ALA A 82 -26.20 9.51 -19.51
CA ALA A 82 -25.26 8.88 -18.60
C ALA A 82 -23.81 9.09 -19.04
N ARG A 83 -22.90 8.96 -18.09
CA ARG A 83 -21.45 9.02 -18.33
C ARG A 83 -20.75 7.93 -17.52
N VAL A 84 -19.75 7.31 -18.14
CA VAL A 84 -18.84 6.41 -17.38
C VAL A 84 -17.71 7.26 -16.80
N LEU A 85 -17.55 7.15 -15.48
CA LEU A 85 -16.46 7.75 -14.72
C LEU A 85 -15.38 6.67 -14.53
N GLY A 86 -14.13 6.97 -14.91
CA GLY A 86 -13.06 5.97 -15.01
C GLY A 86 -11.95 6.09 -13.99
N GLU A 87 -12.12 6.80 -12.87
CA GLU A 87 -11.04 7.02 -11.94
C GLU A 87 -10.91 5.89 -10.90
N GLY A 88 -9.65 5.47 -10.65
CA GLY A 88 -9.31 4.56 -9.55
C GLY A 88 -9.56 3.07 -9.78
N GLY A 89 -9.69 2.60 -11.03
CA GLY A 89 -9.75 1.17 -11.37
C GLY A 89 -11.13 0.52 -11.22
N LYS A 90 -12.16 1.28 -10.84
CA LYS A 90 -13.56 0.83 -10.80
C LYS A 90 -14.42 1.77 -11.65
N PRO A 91 -14.74 1.40 -12.90
CA PRO A 91 -15.57 2.24 -13.75
C PRO A 91 -17.00 2.31 -13.17
N ILE A 92 -17.52 3.54 -13.09
CA ILE A 92 -18.84 3.85 -12.54
C ILE A 92 -19.68 4.44 -13.66
N LEU A 93 -20.89 3.92 -13.83
CA LEU A 93 -21.90 4.49 -14.69
C LEU A 93 -22.73 5.47 -13.86
N LEU A 94 -22.58 6.75 -14.14
CA LEU A 94 -23.42 7.81 -13.58
C LEU A 94 -24.56 8.08 -14.53
N VAL A 95 -25.79 7.86 -14.09
CA VAL A 95 -27.02 8.09 -14.86
C VAL A 95 -27.75 9.29 -14.27
N HIS A 96 -28.16 10.22 -15.11
CA HIS A 96 -29.12 11.27 -14.77
C HIS A 96 -30.47 10.88 -15.36
N GLU A 97 -31.38 10.43 -14.51
CA GLU A 97 -32.71 10.03 -14.95
C GLU A 97 -33.53 11.24 -15.46
N LYS A 98 -34.48 10.97 -16.32
CA LYS A 98 -35.45 12.01 -16.78
C LYS A 98 -36.25 12.63 -15.62
N SER A 99 -36.37 11.91 -14.51
CA SER A 99 -36.95 12.38 -13.24
C SER A 99 -36.14 13.43 -12.51
N GLY A 100 -34.89 13.65 -12.92
CA GLY A 100 -33.91 14.50 -12.24
C GLY A 100 -33.09 13.81 -11.17
N ALA A 101 -33.30 12.52 -10.94
CA ALA A 101 -32.52 11.75 -9.97
C ALA A 101 -31.18 11.29 -10.57
N PHE A 102 -30.12 11.35 -9.76
CA PHE A 102 -28.83 10.79 -10.10
C PHE A 102 -28.67 9.40 -9.51
N ARG A 103 -28.14 8.47 -10.30
CA ARG A 103 -27.76 7.13 -9.87
C ARG A 103 -26.32 6.83 -10.25
N ALA A 104 -25.58 6.30 -9.33
CA ALA A 104 -24.24 5.82 -9.58
C ALA A 104 -24.20 4.30 -9.42
N LEU A 105 -23.78 3.60 -10.46
CA LEU A 105 -23.79 2.14 -10.55
C LEU A 105 -22.42 1.66 -11.03
N SER A 106 -22.07 0.42 -10.71
CA SER A 106 -20.91 -0.20 -11.36
C SER A 106 -21.12 -0.27 -12.86
N ALA A 107 -20.18 0.24 -13.64
CA ALA A 107 -20.19 0.06 -15.08
C ALA A 107 -19.71 -1.33 -15.51
N VAL A 108 -19.39 -2.21 -14.57
CA VAL A 108 -18.90 -3.58 -14.82
C VAL A 108 -20.07 -4.55 -14.78
N CYS A 109 -20.35 -5.19 -15.90
CA CYS A 109 -21.38 -6.22 -16.02
C CYS A 109 -21.12 -7.39 -15.09
N THR A 110 -22.13 -7.82 -14.35
CA THR A 110 -22.03 -8.91 -13.35
C THR A 110 -21.94 -10.30 -13.97
N HIS A 111 -22.02 -10.42 -15.31
CA HIS A 111 -21.80 -11.70 -16.00
C HIS A 111 -20.28 -11.98 -16.16
N LEU A 112 -19.60 -11.29 -17.03
CA LEU A 112 -18.17 -11.50 -17.36
C LEU A 112 -17.34 -10.21 -17.39
N GLY A 113 -17.76 -9.16 -16.70
CA GLY A 113 -16.95 -7.96 -16.50
C GLY A 113 -16.91 -6.96 -17.66
N CYS A 114 -17.76 -7.11 -18.69
CA CYS A 114 -17.85 -6.13 -19.77
C CYS A 114 -18.36 -4.78 -19.27
N ILE A 115 -17.94 -3.70 -19.91
CA ILE A 115 -18.44 -2.36 -19.60
C ILE A 115 -19.84 -2.19 -20.17
N VAL A 116 -20.78 -1.84 -19.32
CA VAL A 116 -22.17 -1.55 -19.70
C VAL A 116 -22.30 -0.10 -20.17
N HIS A 117 -23.34 0.18 -20.93
CA HIS A 117 -23.68 1.53 -21.41
C HIS A 117 -25.17 1.83 -21.21
N TRP A 118 -25.49 3.11 -21.17
CA TRP A 118 -26.84 3.59 -21.04
C TRP A 118 -27.50 3.75 -22.40
N SER A 119 -28.71 3.20 -22.56
CA SER A 119 -29.59 3.49 -23.71
C SER A 119 -30.62 4.52 -23.29
N ALA A 120 -30.49 5.74 -23.79
CA ALA A 120 -31.44 6.83 -23.51
C ALA A 120 -32.83 6.58 -24.10
N GLU A 121 -32.89 5.83 -25.21
CA GLU A 121 -34.13 5.43 -25.87
C GLU A 121 -34.94 4.47 -25.02
N GLU A 122 -34.28 3.42 -24.54
CA GLU A 122 -34.93 2.37 -23.76
C GLU A 122 -35.04 2.73 -22.26
N GLY A 123 -34.29 3.73 -21.78
CA GLY A 123 -34.15 4.03 -20.36
C GLY A 123 -33.53 2.87 -19.57
N ARG A 124 -32.62 2.13 -20.18
CA ARG A 124 -32.03 0.89 -19.66
C ARG A 124 -30.53 0.89 -19.81
N ILE A 125 -29.88 -0.01 -19.04
CA ILE A 125 -28.45 -0.25 -19.11
C ILE A 125 -28.22 -1.55 -19.87
N LEU A 126 -27.40 -1.48 -20.90
CA LEU A 126 -27.17 -2.58 -21.84
C LEU A 126 -25.72 -3.05 -21.72
N CYS A 127 -25.53 -4.38 -21.73
CA CYS A 127 -24.22 -5.01 -21.85
C CYS A 127 -24.02 -5.52 -23.28
N PRO A 128 -23.04 -4.99 -24.03
CA PRO A 128 -22.89 -5.32 -25.46
C PRO A 128 -22.36 -6.72 -25.70
N CYS A 129 -21.73 -7.35 -24.69
CA CYS A 129 -21.05 -8.63 -24.90
C CYS A 129 -22.01 -9.82 -25.06
N HIS A 130 -23.04 -9.89 -24.24
CA HIS A 130 -23.96 -11.04 -24.22
C HIS A 130 -25.42 -10.61 -24.01
N ALA A 131 -25.77 -9.45 -24.52
CA ALA A 131 -27.15 -8.91 -24.48
C ALA A 131 -27.77 -8.88 -23.04
N GLY A 132 -26.95 -8.65 -22.01
CA GLY A 132 -27.44 -8.40 -20.67
C GLY A 132 -28.16 -7.06 -20.61
N VAL A 133 -29.33 -7.03 -19.99
CA VAL A 133 -30.15 -5.81 -19.83
C VAL A 133 -30.41 -5.60 -18.35
N PHE A 134 -30.17 -4.37 -17.90
CA PHE A 134 -30.47 -3.93 -16.54
C PHE A 134 -31.40 -2.72 -16.58
N ALA A 135 -32.25 -2.60 -15.59
CA ALA A 135 -33.05 -1.40 -15.38
C ALA A 135 -32.19 -0.22 -14.92
N ALA A 136 -32.75 0.96 -14.88
CA ALA A 136 -32.05 2.17 -14.45
C ALA A 136 -31.52 2.10 -13.00
N ASP A 137 -32.14 1.28 -12.16
CA ASP A 137 -31.71 1.02 -10.77
C ASP A 137 -30.60 -0.06 -10.66
N GLY A 138 -30.20 -0.65 -11.76
CA GLY A 138 -29.19 -1.70 -11.84
C GLY A 138 -29.74 -3.13 -11.66
N SER A 139 -31.03 -3.32 -11.45
CA SER A 139 -31.65 -4.64 -11.37
C SER A 139 -31.60 -5.36 -12.74
N VAL A 140 -31.46 -6.68 -12.71
CA VAL A 140 -31.41 -7.49 -13.94
C VAL A 140 -32.80 -7.57 -14.56
N VAL A 141 -32.90 -7.22 -15.84
CA VAL A 141 -34.14 -7.35 -16.61
C VAL A 141 -34.12 -8.60 -17.47
N SER A 142 -32.99 -8.85 -18.17
CA SER A 142 -32.85 -10.02 -19.03
C SER A 142 -31.39 -10.32 -19.37
N GLY A 143 -31.14 -11.50 -19.92
CA GLY A 143 -29.81 -11.95 -20.34
C GLY A 143 -29.10 -12.80 -19.29
N PRO A 144 -27.82 -13.11 -19.51
CA PRO A 144 -27.07 -14.01 -18.64
C PRO A 144 -26.64 -13.45 -17.27
N PRO A 145 -26.62 -12.13 -16.98
CA PRO A 145 -26.36 -11.65 -15.64
C PRO A 145 -27.38 -12.16 -14.63
N THR A 146 -26.91 -12.64 -13.47
CA THR A 146 -27.76 -13.19 -12.39
C THR A 146 -27.83 -12.29 -11.16
N ARG A 147 -27.04 -11.24 -11.13
CA ARG A 147 -26.94 -10.30 -10.00
C ARG A 147 -27.06 -8.85 -10.51
N PRO A 148 -27.68 -7.95 -9.72
CA PRO A 148 -27.75 -6.55 -10.07
C PRO A 148 -26.36 -5.90 -10.13
N LEU A 149 -26.27 -4.75 -10.78
CA LEU A 149 -25.10 -3.89 -10.72
C LEU A 149 -24.95 -3.33 -9.31
N ALA A 150 -23.72 -3.26 -8.81
CA ALA A 150 -23.47 -2.63 -7.51
C ALA A 150 -23.82 -1.13 -7.59
N THR A 151 -24.45 -0.60 -6.55
CA THR A 151 -24.80 0.80 -6.43
C THR A 151 -23.81 1.54 -5.55
N TYR A 152 -23.56 2.80 -5.88
CA TYR A 152 -22.73 3.70 -5.10
C TYR A 152 -23.58 4.86 -4.59
N ALA A 153 -23.29 5.33 -3.37
CA ALA A 153 -23.97 6.50 -2.86
C ALA A 153 -23.56 7.74 -3.66
N CYS A 154 -24.55 8.50 -4.09
CA CYS A 154 -24.33 9.78 -4.74
C CYS A 154 -25.23 10.85 -4.11
N ARG A 155 -24.68 12.05 -3.95
CA ARG A 155 -25.39 13.18 -3.35
C ARG A 155 -24.85 14.50 -3.90
N VAL A 156 -25.70 15.49 -3.99
CA VAL A 156 -25.27 16.85 -4.34
C VAL A 156 -24.83 17.56 -3.04
N VAL A 157 -23.60 18.05 -3.03
CA VAL A 157 -23.00 18.81 -1.93
C VAL A 157 -22.38 20.07 -2.52
N GLU A 158 -22.79 21.24 -2.04
CA GLU A 158 -22.24 22.53 -2.52
C GLU A 158 -22.32 22.70 -4.04
N GLY A 159 -23.39 22.20 -4.67
CA GLY A 159 -23.57 22.27 -6.12
C GLY A 159 -22.77 21.25 -6.94
N GLN A 160 -21.97 20.41 -6.31
CA GLN A 160 -21.24 19.31 -6.95
C GLN A 160 -21.87 17.96 -6.59
N LEU A 161 -21.95 17.06 -7.58
CA LEU A 161 -22.38 15.69 -7.37
C LEU A 161 -21.20 14.86 -6.88
N ARG A 162 -21.24 14.39 -5.64
CA ARG A 162 -20.25 13.49 -5.05
C ARG A 162 -20.72 12.05 -5.15
N VAL A 163 -19.90 11.22 -5.78
CA VAL A 163 -20.11 9.78 -5.89
C VAL A 163 -19.09 9.08 -5.00
N GLU A 164 -19.53 8.31 -4.01
CA GLU A 164 -18.66 7.54 -3.12
C GLU A 164 -18.19 6.25 -3.83
N THR A 165 -16.84 5.96 -3.84
CA THR A 165 -16.25 4.83 -4.58
C THR A 165 -15.48 3.87 -3.69
#